data_c97cfe73ce70a6f0306dd447258e591f
#
_entry.id   c97cfe73ce70a6f0306dd447258e591f
#
_cell.length_a   1.000
_cell.length_b   1.000
_cell.length_c   1.000
_cell.angle_alpha   90.00
_cell.angle_beta   90.00
_cell.angle_gamma   90.00
#
_symmetry.space_group_name_H-M   'P 1'
#
loop_
_entity.id
_entity.type
_entity.pdbx_description
1 polymer ?
#
loop_
_entity_poly.entity_id
_entity_poly.type
_entity_poly.pdbx_seq_one_letter_code
_entity_poly.pdbx_strand_id
1 'polypeptide(L)'
;MRFTTRLRTAPGIWLAPLVALVFIMVDQNASSEPYWLAQMVQDTARVMVANGLCAFAGALEGRRLKAVALTGNRVRPWWRVLAGPIVASAAVTTVLTVIFMGKHGFASHPLGWAILGVTLLSVWSWTIVGVALGIWLPVAVAAPLALAIPVAWMIFPPGMSIYWLRHLTGTWMSCCTITQTLNPVVVTGTLAVQLGLLVGGVIAASARVVLRGRWLFLCLGVVVLVMGFVAGAVQVRGLNAFPTLARETAVKCRAVDDVGIDLCLLPEHESERTTIEASAKRVFPVWRRAGITLPDVYSEQALPGRTNVVDLSVASGMTGESEVVTRLAAATGSPFCSTPDDEGTRPIEIIQYSGRIDAWLRQVAHAAGVEVTQAGVAADDSVWATQMRTKDAAVQASAIRKMQEYLRGCPR
;
A
#
# COMPACT_ATOMS: atom_id res chain seq x y z
N MET A 1 -23.47 -21.20 -32.23
CA MET A 1 -22.22 -20.44 -32.30
C MET A 1 -21.12 -21.27 -31.64
N ARG A 2 -19.99 -21.49 -32.32
CA ARG A 2 -18.82 -22.22 -31.79
C ARG A 2 -18.18 -21.40 -30.67
N PHE A 3 -17.62 -22.04 -29.62
CA PHE A 3 -16.95 -21.41 -28.49
C PHE A 3 -15.87 -20.39 -28.89
N THR A 4 -15.08 -20.76 -29.94
CA THR A 4 -14.05 -19.90 -30.51
C THR A 4 -14.56 -18.59 -31.10
N THR A 5 -15.74 -18.59 -31.72
CA THR A 5 -16.35 -17.37 -32.27
C THR A 5 -16.82 -16.42 -31.15
N ARG A 6 -17.30 -16.97 -30.02
CA ARG A 6 -17.70 -16.17 -28.84
C ARG A 6 -16.50 -15.52 -28.16
N LEU A 7 -15.40 -16.24 -28.00
CA LEU A 7 -14.17 -15.70 -27.45
C LEU A 7 -13.64 -14.52 -28.30
N ARG A 8 -13.57 -14.67 -29.63
CA ARG A 8 -13.09 -13.60 -30.52
C ARG A 8 -13.92 -12.32 -30.50
N THR A 9 -15.19 -12.41 -30.12
CA THR A 9 -16.11 -11.25 -30.04
C THR A 9 -16.29 -10.73 -28.61
N ALA A 10 -15.65 -11.32 -27.60
CA ALA A 10 -15.79 -10.92 -26.21
C ALA A 10 -15.07 -9.58 -25.96
N PRO A 11 -15.75 -8.53 -25.44
CA PRO A 11 -15.16 -7.23 -25.17
C PRO A 11 -13.93 -7.30 -24.26
N GLY A 12 -13.93 -8.18 -23.26
CA GLY A 12 -12.81 -8.36 -22.36
C GLY A 12 -11.50 -8.76 -23.07
N ILE A 13 -11.55 -9.50 -24.17
CA ILE A 13 -10.36 -9.85 -24.96
C ILE A 13 -9.83 -8.62 -25.71
N TRP A 14 -10.71 -7.78 -26.25
CA TRP A 14 -10.32 -6.56 -26.95
C TRP A 14 -9.73 -5.51 -25.99
N LEU A 15 -10.14 -5.52 -24.76
CA LEU A 15 -9.60 -4.65 -23.69
C LEU A 15 -8.31 -5.21 -23.07
N ALA A 16 -7.93 -6.46 -23.36
CA ALA A 16 -6.75 -7.10 -22.80
C ALA A 16 -5.44 -6.30 -22.97
N PRO A 17 -5.14 -5.69 -24.15
CA PRO A 17 -3.94 -4.87 -24.31
C PRO A 17 -3.95 -3.63 -23.38
N LEU A 18 -5.11 -3.02 -23.20
CA LEU A 18 -5.26 -1.85 -22.31
C LEU A 18 -5.06 -2.24 -20.84
N VAL A 19 -5.64 -3.38 -20.42
CA VAL A 19 -5.41 -3.93 -19.07
C VAL A 19 -3.94 -4.23 -18.86
N ALA A 20 -3.28 -4.91 -19.81
CA ALA A 20 -1.86 -5.22 -19.74
C ALA A 20 -0.99 -3.95 -19.64
N LEU A 21 -1.32 -2.92 -20.42
CA LEU A 21 -0.64 -1.62 -20.36
C LEU A 21 -0.74 -0.99 -18.97
N VAL A 22 -1.92 -0.99 -18.35
CA VAL A 22 -2.14 -0.49 -16.97
C VAL A 22 -1.25 -1.25 -15.98
N PHE A 23 -1.19 -2.57 -16.06
CA PHE A 23 -0.35 -3.38 -15.18
C PHE A 23 1.15 -3.07 -15.34
N ILE A 24 1.63 -2.88 -16.57
CA ILE A 24 3.02 -2.54 -16.86
C ILE A 24 3.36 -1.12 -16.37
N MET A 25 2.49 -0.15 -16.64
CA MET A 25 2.74 1.25 -16.23
C MET A 25 2.82 1.42 -14.71
N VAL A 26 1.99 0.72 -13.96
CA VAL A 26 2.04 0.76 -12.49
C VAL A 26 3.27 0.03 -11.96
N ASP A 27 3.76 -1.03 -12.64
CA ASP A 27 4.96 -1.77 -12.25
C ASP A 27 6.23 -0.89 -12.30
N GLN A 28 6.34 -0.03 -13.28
CA GLN A 28 7.48 0.89 -13.42
C GLN A 28 7.60 1.90 -12.29
N ASN A 29 6.51 2.18 -11.57
CA ASN A 29 6.45 3.10 -10.45
C ASN A 29 6.40 2.39 -9.08
N ALA A 30 6.59 1.06 -9.07
CA ALA A 30 6.60 0.29 -7.82
C ALA A 30 7.86 0.61 -7.00
N SER A 31 7.71 0.68 -5.68
CA SER A 31 8.86 0.85 -4.78
C SER A 31 9.81 -0.35 -4.87
N SER A 32 11.10 -0.10 -4.71
CA SER A 32 12.14 -1.13 -4.63
C SER A 32 12.19 -1.85 -3.28
N GLU A 33 11.23 -1.58 -2.39
CA GLU A 33 11.17 -2.16 -1.04
C GLU A 33 11.07 -3.70 -1.12
N PRO A 34 11.95 -4.48 -0.47
CA PRO A 34 11.95 -5.95 -0.56
C PRO A 34 10.83 -6.60 0.24
N TYR A 35 10.09 -5.83 1.02
CA TYR A 35 9.03 -6.35 1.86
C TYR A 35 7.84 -6.80 0.99
N TRP A 36 7.63 -8.12 0.93
CA TRP A 36 6.62 -8.75 0.08
C TRP A 36 5.21 -8.16 0.25
N LEU A 37 4.84 -7.79 1.49
CA LEU A 37 3.51 -7.24 1.77
C LEU A 37 3.34 -5.81 1.20
N ALA A 38 4.37 -4.97 1.34
CA ALA A 38 4.35 -3.61 0.76
C ALA A 38 4.18 -3.67 -0.77
N GLN A 39 4.93 -4.54 -1.43
CA GLN A 39 4.83 -4.75 -2.88
C GLN A 39 3.45 -5.29 -3.28
N MET A 40 2.95 -6.30 -2.54
CA MET A 40 1.66 -6.91 -2.83
C MET A 40 0.49 -5.94 -2.65
N VAL A 41 0.55 -5.09 -1.63
CA VAL A 41 -0.47 -4.07 -1.37
C VAL A 41 -0.43 -2.97 -2.44
N GLN A 42 0.75 -2.57 -2.91
CA GLN A 42 0.88 -1.66 -4.05
C GLN A 42 0.26 -2.24 -5.33
N ASP A 43 0.40 -3.55 -5.55
CA ASP A 43 -0.21 -4.22 -6.69
C ASP A 43 -1.75 -4.15 -6.70
N THR A 44 -2.39 -3.95 -5.54
CA THR A 44 -3.85 -3.73 -5.50
C THR A 44 -4.28 -2.48 -6.26
N ALA A 45 -3.38 -1.49 -6.42
CA ALA A 45 -3.63 -0.30 -7.22
C ALA A 45 -3.82 -0.59 -8.72
N ARG A 46 -3.14 -1.61 -9.24
CA ARG A 46 -3.27 -2.04 -10.64
C ARG A 46 -4.69 -2.49 -10.96
N VAL A 47 -5.33 -3.14 -9.99
CA VAL A 47 -6.69 -3.67 -10.13
C VAL A 47 -7.73 -2.55 -10.13
N MET A 48 -7.41 -1.37 -9.64
CA MET A 48 -8.32 -0.22 -9.58
C MET A 48 -8.90 0.14 -10.95
N VAL A 49 -8.04 0.40 -11.93
CA VAL A 49 -8.47 0.71 -13.31
C VAL A 49 -8.99 -0.53 -14.02
N ALA A 50 -8.35 -1.69 -13.77
CA ALA A 50 -8.74 -2.95 -14.36
C ALA A 50 -10.17 -3.37 -13.96
N ASN A 51 -10.60 -3.14 -12.73
CA ASN A 51 -11.98 -3.37 -12.28
C ASN A 51 -13.01 -2.56 -13.10
N GLY A 52 -12.70 -1.29 -13.40
CA GLY A 52 -13.52 -0.47 -14.26
C GLY A 52 -13.64 -1.04 -15.69
N LEU A 53 -12.52 -1.48 -16.26
CA LEU A 53 -12.48 -2.08 -17.59
C LEU A 53 -13.22 -3.43 -17.64
N CYS A 54 -13.09 -4.25 -16.59
CA CYS A 54 -13.81 -5.51 -16.46
C CYS A 54 -15.33 -5.28 -16.30
N ALA A 55 -15.74 -4.30 -15.52
CA ALA A 55 -17.13 -3.93 -15.37
C ALA A 55 -17.72 -3.36 -16.67
N PHE A 56 -16.96 -2.52 -17.38
CA PHE A 56 -17.33 -2.04 -18.70
C PHE A 56 -17.55 -3.18 -19.69
N ALA A 57 -16.60 -4.12 -19.77
CA ALA A 57 -16.75 -5.32 -20.60
C ALA A 57 -17.98 -6.15 -20.20
N GLY A 58 -18.19 -6.30 -18.89
CA GLY A 58 -19.38 -6.93 -18.32
C GLY A 58 -20.69 -6.25 -18.77
N ALA A 59 -20.74 -4.90 -18.79
CA ALA A 59 -21.93 -4.17 -19.24
C ALA A 59 -22.27 -4.40 -20.71
N LEU A 60 -21.25 -4.50 -21.58
CA LEU A 60 -21.43 -4.83 -22.98
C LEU A 60 -21.96 -6.25 -23.16
N GLU A 61 -21.46 -7.21 -22.39
CA GLU A 61 -21.95 -8.59 -22.41
C GLU A 61 -23.37 -8.69 -21.82
N GLY A 62 -23.70 -7.94 -20.77
CA GLY A 62 -25.04 -7.86 -20.19
C GLY A 62 -26.09 -7.42 -21.23
N ARG A 63 -25.77 -6.45 -22.08
CA ARG A 63 -26.62 -6.08 -23.23
C ARG A 63 -26.86 -7.24 -24.19
N ARG A 64 -25.82 -7.99 -24.55
CA ARG A 64 -25.94 -9.17 -25.43
C ARG A 64 -26.84 -10.23 -24.83
N LEU A 65 -26.70 -10.47 -23.52
CA LEU A 65 -27.55 -11.42 -22.80
C LEU A 65 -29.01 -10.98 -22.78
N LYS A 66 -29.29 -9.68 -22.61
CA LYS A 66 -30.63 -9.12 -22.69
C LYS A 66 -31.27 -9.42 -24.04
N ALA A 67 -30.56 -9.26 -25.14
CA ALA A 67 -31.06 -9.55 -26.48
C ALA A 67 -31.42 -11.04 -26.64
N VAL A 68 -30.56 -11.95 -26.14
CA VAL A 68 -30.79 -13.41 -26.19
C VAL A 68 -31.96 -13.83 -25.32
N ALA A 69 -32.12 -13.25 -24.11
CA ALA A 69 -33.23 -13.57 -23.21
C ALA A 69 -34.61 -13.16 -23.79
N LEU A 70 -34.63 -12.11 -24.60
CA LEU A 70 -35.88 -11.64 -25.26
C LEU A 70 -36.34 -12.53 -26.42
N THR A 71 -35.42 -13.32 -27.02
CA THR A 71 -35.75 -14.20 -28.17
C THR A 71 -36.34 -15.56 -27.78
N GLY A 72 -36.61 -15.78 -26.48
CA GLY A 72 -37.56 -16.83 -26.02
C GLY A 72 -37.08 -18.29 -26.01
N ASN A 73 -35.87 -18.60 -26.44
CA ASN A 73 -35.38 -19.98 -26.51
C ASN A 73 -34.75 -20.43 -25.16
N ARG A 74 -35.60 -20.95 -24.25
CA ARG A 74 -35.31 -21.33 -22.86
C ARG A 74 -34.56 -22.66 -22.68
N VAL A 75 -33.83 -23.16 -23.66
CA VAL A 75 -33.22 -24.51 -23.63
C VAL A 75 -31.96 -24.59 -22.73
N ARG A 76 -31.43 -23.50 -22.23
CA ARG A 76 -30.22 -23.54 -21.40
C ARG A 76 -30.40 -22.89 -20.03
N PRO A 77 -29.88 -23.50 -18.95
CA PRO A 77 -29.91 -22.88 -17.62
C PRO A 77 -29.18 -21.54 -17.64
N TRP A 78 -29.78 -20.52 -17.05
CA TRP A 78 -29.37 -19.13 -17.09
C TRP A 78 -27.90 -18.92 -16.67
N TRP A 79 -27.43 -19.68 -15.66
CA TRP A 79 -26.05 -19.59 -15.19
C TRP A 79 -25.02 -19.99 -16.25
N ARG A 80 -25.34 -20.94 -17.15
CA ARG A 80 -24.47 -21.28 -18.30
C ARG A 80 -24.43 -20.18 -19.36
N VAL A 81 -25.44 -19.36 -19.42
CA VAL A 81 -25.49 -18.22 -20.34
C VAL A 81 -24.66 -17.07 -19.80
N LEU A 82 -24.68 -16.85 -18.46
CA LEU A 82 -23.93 -15.79 -17.80
C LEU A 82 -22.45 -16.13 -17.57
N ALA A 83 -22.11 -17.38 -17.29
CA ALA A 83 -20.75 -17.78 -16.93
C ALA A 83 -19.72 -17.46 -18.04
N GLY A 84 -20.05 -17.77 -19.31
CA GLY A 84 -19.12 -17.54 -20.42
C GLY A 84 -18.71 -16.07 -20.59
N PRO A 85 -19.64 -15.12 -20.68
CA PRO A 85 -19.33 -13.69 -20.76
C PRO A 85 -18.55 -13.15 -19.56
N ILE A 86 -18.91 -13.56 -18.36
CA ILE A 86 -18.23 -13.14 -17.14
C ILE A 86 -16.77 -13.63 -17.14
N VAL A 87 -16.58 -14.93 -17.43
CA VAL A 87 -15.23 -15.51 -17.51
C VAL A 87 -14.41 -14.82 -18.59
N ALA A 88 -14.95 -14.58 -19.78
CA ALA A 88 -14.24 -13.91 -20.85
C ALA A 88 -13.82 -12.47 -20.49
N SER A 89 -14.66 -11.77 -19.71
CA SER A 89 -14.37 -10.38 -19.30
C SER A 89 -13.36 -10.29 -18.16
N ALA A 90 -13.33 -11.26 -17.23
CA ALA A 90 -12.48 -11.24 -16.06
C ALA A 90 -11.16 -12.02 -16.22
N ALA A 91 -11.09 -12.98 -17.17
CA ALA A 91 -10.00 -13.96 -17.26
C ALA A 91 -8.62 -13.31 -17.43
N VAL A 92 -8.49 -12.34 -18.32
CA VAL A 92 -7.19 -11.67 -18.57
C VAL A 92 -6.71 -10.95 -17.34
N THR A 93 -7.59 -10.15 -16.71
CA THR A 93 -7.24 -9.42 -15.47
C THR A 93 -6.90 -10.38 -14.34
N THR A 94 -7.64 -11.50 -14.20
CA THR A 94 -7.36 -12.55 -13.22
C THR A 94 -5.96 -13.12 -13.41
N VAL A 95 -5.59 -13.51 -14.64
CA VAL A 95 -4.27 -14.07 -14.95
C VAL A 95 -3.17 -13.06 -14.66
N LEU A 96 -3.32 -11.81 -15.13
CA LEU A 96 -2.34 -10.77 -14.87
C LEU A 96 -2.19 -10.49 -13.36
N THR A 97 -3.29 -10.39 -12.61
CA THR A 97 -3.25 -10.21 -11.16
C THR A 97 -2.46 -11.33 -10.47
N VAL A 98 -2.72 -12.60 -10.84
CA VAL A 98 -1.99 -13.75 -10.27
C VAL A 98 -0.50 -13.69 -10.62
N ILE A 99 -0.14 -13.34 -11.85
CA ILE A 99 1.25 -13.24 -12.29
C ILE A 99 1.98 -12.12 -11.51
N PHE A 100 1.41 -10.92 -11.50
CA PHE A 100 2.07 -9.77 -10.88
C PHE A 100 2.15 -9.88 -9.36
N MET A 101 1.07 -10.28 -8.69
CA MET A 101 1.12 -10.50 -7.24
C MET A 101 1.95 -11.74 -6.87
N GLY A 102 1.96 -12.78 -7.72
CA GLY A 102 2.69 -14.03 -7.49
C GLY A 102 4.20 -13.88 -7.40
N LYS A 103 4.78 -12.86 -8.06
CA LYS A 103 6.23 -12.62 -8.07
C LYS A 103 6.80 -12.17 -6.70
N HIS A 104 5.96 -11.73 -5.75
CA HIS A 104 6.39 -11.16 -4.48
C HIS A 104 6.64 -12.17 -3.34
N GLY A 105 6.63 -13.45 -3.62
CA GLY A 105 7.02 -14.48 -2.63
C GLY A 105 6.05 -14.66 -1.46
N PHE A 106 4.80 -14.21 -1.57
CA PHE A 106 3.80 -14.26 -0.49
C PHE A 106 3.29 -15.67 -0.16
N ALA A 107 3.66 -16.68 -0.94
CA ALA A 107 3.06 -18.03 -0.87
C ALA A 107 3.16 -18.70 0.52
N SER A 108 4.15 -18.33 1.34
CA SER A 108 4.32 -18.80 2.71
C SER A 108 3.45 -18.07 3.74
N HIS A 109 2.72 -17.03 3.34
CA HIS A 109 1.98 -16.16 4.25
C HIS A 109 0.47 -16.25 4.02
N PRO A 110 -0.33 -16.68 5.04
CA PRO A 110 -1.80 -16.76 4.91
C PRO A 110 -2.45 -15.42 4.53
N LEU A 111 -1.93 -14.31 5.05
CA LEU A 111 -2.40 -12.96 4.71
C LEU A 111 -2.23 -12.65 3.22
N GLY A 112 -1.14 -13.11 2.59
CA GLY A 112 -0.91 -12.95 1.17
C GLY A 112 -2.00 -13.63 0.32
N TRP A 113 -2.36 -14.86 0.68
CA TRP A 113 -3.46 -15.57 0.01
C TRP A 113 -4.80 -14.87 0.20
N ALA A 114 -5.05 -14.30 1.40
CA ALA A 114 -6.28 -13.56 1.67
C ALA A 114 -6.36 -12.28 0.82
N ILE A 115 -5.26 -11.51 0.71
CA ILE A 115 -5.18 -10.31 -0.13
C ILE A 115 -5.39 -10.68 -1.61
N LEU A 116 -4.69 -11.69 -2.11
CA LEU A 116 -4.88 -12.17 -3.50
C LEU A 116 -6.33 -12.59 -3.73
N GLY A 117 -6.91 -13.38 -2.82
CA GLY A 117 -8.28 -13.85 -2.92
C GLY A 117 -9.30 -12.72 -2.98
N VAL A 118 -9.18 -11.71 -2.09
CA VAL A 118 -10.07 -10.53 -2.10
C VAL A 118 -9.89 -9.69 -3.35
N THR A 119 -8.63 -9.54 -3.82
CA THR A 119 -8.33 -8.80 -5.05
C THR A 119 -8.95 -9.49 -6.29
N LEU A 120 -8.80 -10.81 -6.40
CA LEU A 120 -9.44 -11.57 -7.47
C LEU A 120 -10.97 -11.49 -7.37
N LEU A 121 -11.52 -11.64 -6.17
CA LEU A 121 -12.95 -11.51 -5.93
C LEU A 121 -13.47 -10.13 -6.37
N SER A 122 -12.70 -9.07 -6.15
CA SER A 122 -13.03 -7.71 -6.60
C SER A 122 -13.18 -7.65 -8.14
N VAL A 123 -12.25 -8.23 -8.91
CA VAL A 123 -12.35 -8.32 -10.38
C VAL A 123 -13.66 -8.97 -10.82
N TRP A 124 -14.02 -10.11 -10.19
CA TRP A 124 -15.23 -10.85 -10.53
C TRP A 124 -16.51 -10.11 -10.09
N SER A 125 -16.50 -9.51 -8.91
CA SER A 125 -17.63 -8.75 -8.37
C SER A 125 -17.99 -7.58 -9.28
N TRP A 126 -17.02 -6.76 -9.64
CA TRP A 126 -17.25 -5.61 -10.51
C TRP A 126 -17.64 -6.02 -11.93
N THR A 127 -17.08 -7.12 -12.46
CA THR A 127 -17.51 -7.67 -13.76
C THR A 127 -19.01 -8.03 -13.71
N ILE A 128 -19.47 -8.68 -12.65
CA ILE A 128 -20.88 -9.07 -12.47
C ILE A 128 -21.79 -7.86 -12.29
N VAL A 129 -21.37 -6.87 -11.52
CA VAL A 129 -22.09 -5.59 -11.40
C VAL A 129 -22.23 -4.93 -12.77
N GLY A 130 -21.17 -4.92 -13.57
CA GLY A 130 -21.22 -4.45 -14.96
C GLY A 130 -22.27 -5.20 -15.79
N VAL A 131 -22.26 -6.54 -15.73
CA VAL A 131 -23.27 -7.38 -16.42
C VAL A 131 -24.70 -6.99 -15.98
N ALA A 132 -24.92 -6.84 -14.67
CA ALA A 132 -26.22 -6.43 -14.14
C ALA A 132 -26.64 -5.05 -14.70
N LEU A 133 -25.74 -4.06 -14.67
CA LEU A 133 -26.01 -2.73 -15.25
C LEU A 133 -26.38 -2.83 -16.73
N GLY A 134 -25.63 -3.61 -17.54
CA GLY A 134 -25.88 -3.81 -18.97
C GLY A 134 -27.20 -4.50 -19.28
N ILE A 135 -27.69 -5.34 -18.39
CA ILE A 135 -29.02 -5.98 -18.50
C ILE A 135 -30.14 -4.97 -18.19
N TRP A 136 -29.97 -4.13 -17.16
CA TRP A 136 -31.03 -3.24 -16.69
C TRP A 136 -31.09 -1.90 -17.42
N LEU A 137 -29.94 -1.31 -17.75
CA LEU A 137 -29.85 0.02 -18.34
C LEU A 137 -29.62 -0.01 -19.87
N PRO A 138 -29.91 1.07 -20.60
CA PRO A 138 -29.41 1.28 -21.96
C PRO A 138 -27.88 1.28 -21.96
N VAL A 139 -27.26 0.72 -23.00
CA VAL A 139 -25.78 0.57 -23.04
C VAL A 139 -25.04 1.92 -22.99
N ALA A 140 -25.62 2.96 -23.56
CA ALA A 140 -25.06 4.32 -23.55
C ALA A 140 -24.90 4.87 -22.12
N VAL A 141 -25.68 4.36 -21.15
CA VAL A 141 -25.63 4.72 -19.74
C VAL A 141 -24.86 3.65 -18.94
N ALA A 142 -25.16 2.36 -19.21
CA ALA A 142 -24.60 1.24 -18.47
C ALA A 142 -23.06 1.15 -18.60
N ALA A 143 -22.53 1.35 -19.81
CA ALA A 143 -21.10 1.19 -20.05
C ALA A 143 -20.26 2.28 -19.37
N PRO A 144 -20.55 3.59 -19.50
CA PRO A 144 -19.82 4.63 -18.75
C PRO A 144 -19.96 4.48 -17.23
N LEU A 145 -21.16 4.16 -16.72
CA LEU A 145 -21.34 3.93 -15.28
C LEU A 145 -20.56 2.72 -14.76
N ALA A 146 -20.54 1.62 -15.51
CA ALA A 146 -19.78 0.44 -15.17
C ALA A 146 -18.27 0.70 -15.13
N LEU A 147 -17.75 1.60 -15.98
CA LEU A 147 -16.37 2.05 -15.90
C LEU A 147 -16.13 2.99 -14.71
N ALA A 148 -16.97 3.97 -14.54
CA ALA A 148 -16.76 5.07 -13.60
C ALA A 148 -16.96 4.67 -12.13
N ILE A 149 -17.98 3.85 -11.82
CA ILE A 149 -18.32 3.49 -10.43
C ILE A 149 -17.16 2.74 -9.72
N PRO A 150 -16.57 1.66 -10.28
CA PRO A 150 -15.45 0.97 -9.62
C PRO A 150 -14.23 1.86 -9.46
N VAL A 151 -13.90 2.65 -10.48
CA VAL A 151 -12.77 3.57 -10.45
C VAL A 151 -12.98 4.65 -9.38
N ALA A 152 -14.15 5.27 -9.35
CA ALA A 152 -14.52 6.25 -8.34
C ALA A 152 -14.49 5.65 -6.92
N TRP A 153 -15.05 4.46 -6.73
CA TRP A 153 -15.03 3.74 -5.47
C TRP A 153 -13.61 3.48 -4.93
N MET A 154 -12.65 3.23 -5.81
CA MET A 154 -11.28 2.92 -5.40
C MET A 154 -10.38 4.16 -5.26
N ILE A 155 -10.73 5.28 -5.93
CA ILE A 155 -9.93 6.51 -5.91
C ILE A 155 -10.37 7.48 -4.80
N PHE A 156 -11.68 7.76 -4.69
CA PHE A 156 -12.15 8.83 -3.82
C PHE A 156 -12.08 8.52 -2.33
N PRO A 157 -12.53 7.35 -1.82
CA PRO A 157 -12.51 7.08 -0.39
C PRO A 157 -11.12 7.14 0.25
N PRO A 158 -10.01 6.71 -0.39
CA PRO A 158 -8.68 6.89 0.17
C PRO A 158 -8.29 8.35 0.48
N GLY A 159 -8.85 9.31 -0.24
CA GLY A 159 -8.63 10.75 0.00
C GLY A 159 -9.58 11.40 1.02
N MET A 160 -10.59 10.66 1.52
CA MET A 160 -11.58 11.20 2.46
C MET A 160 -11.11 11.05 3.92
N SER A 161 -11.59 11.92 4.81
CA SER A 161 -11.41 11.79 6.26
C SER A 161 -12.29 10.71 6.92
N ILE A 162 -13.13 10.04 6.14
CA ILE A 162 -14.00 8.94 6.59
C ILE A 162 -13.19 7.65 6.52
N TYR A 163 -12.43 7.34 7.57
CA TYR A 163 -11.43 6.25 7.58
C TYR A 163 -12.03 4.86 7.32
N TRP A 164 -13.18 4.54 7.94
CA TRP A 164 -13.82 3.24 7.72
C TRP A 164 -14.20 3.00 6.25
N LEU A 165 -14.59 4.05 5.51
CA LEU A 165 -14.93 3.94 4.09
C LEU A 165 -13.69 3.63 3.24
N ARG A 166 -12.55 4.27 3.57
CA ARG A 166 -11.25 4.03 2.94
C ARG A 166 -10.85 2.56 3.01
N HIS A 167 -11.09 1.90 4.14
CA HIS A 167 -10.69 0.52 4.38
C HIS A 167 -11.49 -0.51 3.59
N LEU A 168 -12.67 -0.17 3.06
CA LEU A 168 -13.54 -1.06 2.31
C LEU A 168 -13.25 -1.11 0.80
N THR A 169 -12.39 -0.24 0.30
CA THR A 169 -12.12 -0.13 -1.15
C THR A 169 -11.37 -1.32 -1.72
N GLY A 170 -10.56 -1.99 -0.89
CA GLY A 170 -9.66 -3.06 -1.33
C GLY A 170 -8.37 -2.54 -1.97
N THR A 171 -8.12 -1.21 -1.89
CA THR A 171 -6.84 -0.58 -2.23
C THR A 171 -6.20 -0.08 -0.95
N TRP A 172 -5.06 -0.65 -0.59
CA TRP A 172 -4.38 -0.34 0.68
C TRP A 172 -3.01 0.30 0.44
N MET A 173 -2.89 1.14 -0.59
CA MET A 173 -1.65 1.75 -1.06
C MET A 173 -0.86 2.52 0.02
N SER A 174 -1.53 2.98 1.07
CA SER A 174 -0.89 3.64 2.22
C SER A 174 -0.38 2.67 3.31
N CYS A 175 -0.63 1.39 3.19
CA CYS A 175 -0.02 0.33 3.97
C CYS A 175 1.19 -0.18 3.17
N CYS A 176 2.11 -0.74 3.66
CA CYS A 176 2.70 -1.02 4.91
C CYS A 176 4.18 -0.70 4.77
N THR A 177 4.78 -0.01 5.71
CA THR A 177 6.23 0.05 5.78
C THR A 177 6.78 -1.31 6.21
N ILE A 178 8.08 -1.52 6.10
CA ILE A 178 8.73 -2.79 6.47
C ILE A 178 8.50 -3.19 7.93
N THR A 179 8.21 -2.21 8.80
CA THR A 179 7.92 -2.41 10.23
C THR A 179 6.44 -2.66 10.53
N GLN A 180 5.60 -2.66 9.50
CA GLN A 180 4.15 -2.75 9.64
C GLN A 180 3.58 -3.96 8.90
N THR A 181 2.44 -4.45 9.37
CA THR A 181 1.62 -5.43 8.68
C THR A 181 0.19 -4.93 8.51
N LEU A 182 -0.51 -5.40 7.50
CA LEU A 182 -1.91 -5.06 7.26
C LEU A 182 -2.79 -5.71 8.33
N ASN A 183 -3.69 -4.94 8.94
CA ASN A 183 -4.67 -5.48 9.88
C ASN A 183 -5.64 -6.43 9.14
N PRO A 184 -5.72 -7.72 9.53
CA PRO A 184 -6.58 -8.70 8.87
C PRO A 184 -8.07 -8.32 8.84
N VAL A 185 -8.52 -7.52 9.81
CA VAL A 185 -9.91 -7.03 9.88
C VAL A 185 -10.29 -6.22 8.64
N VAL A 186 -9.34 -5.50 8.04
CA VAL A 186 -9.58 -4.75 6.81
C VAL A 186 -9.83 -5.66 5.62
N VAL A 187 -9.09 -6.77 5.56
CA VAL A 187 -9.24 -7.77 4.49
C VAL A 187 -10.62 -8.45 4.60
N THR A 188 -11.04 -8.81 5.82
CA THR A 188 -12.37 -9.41 6.05
C THR A 188 -13.51 -8.43 5.82
N GLY A 189 -13.36 -7.16 6.18
CA GLY A 189 -14.32 -6.10 5.87
C GLY A 189 -14.49 -5.89 4.36
N THR A 190 -13.38 -5.83 3.63
CA THR A 190 -13.41 -5.74 2.16
C THR A 190 -14.02 -7.01 1.54
N LEU A 191 -13.70 -8.19 2.07
CA LEU A 191 -14.29 -9.45 1.63
C LEU A 191 -15.82 -9.42 1.72
N ALA A 192 -16.38 -8.91 2.83
CA ALA A 192 -17.83 -8.79 3.01
C ALA A 192 -18.46 -7.89 1.93
N VAL A 193 -17.84 -6.76 1.60
CA VAL A 193 -18.29 -5.86 0.53
C VAL A 193 -18.25 -6.57 -0.83
N GLN A 194 -17.14 -7.23 -1.15
CA GLN A 194 -16.98 -7.90 -2.44
C GLN A 194 -17.93 -9.09 -2.60
N LEU A 195 -18.20 -9.84 -1.54
CA LEU A 195 -19.22 -10.88 -1.55
C LEU A 195 -20.64 -10.30 -1.74
N GLY A 196 -20.94 -9.19 -1.07
CA GLY A 196 -22.20 -8.46 -1.27
C GLY A 196 -22.39 -8.02 -2.72
N LEU A 197 -21.35 -7.43 -3.33
CA LEU A 197 -21.36 -7.04 -4.75
C LEU A 197 -21.52 -8.24 -5.68
N LEU A 198 -20.79 -9.34 -5.43
CA LEU A 198 -20.85 -10.55 -6.23
C LEU A 198 -22.24 -11.18 -6.19
N VAL A 199 -22.73 -11.50 -4.99
CA VAL A 199 -23.99 -12.19 -4.81
C VAL A 199 -25.16 -11.30 -5.20
N GLY A 200 -25.16 -10.04 -4.75
CA GLY A 200 -26.18 -9.06 -5.13
C GLY A 200 -26.24 -8.82 -6.64
N GLY A 201 -25.08 -8.72 -7.29
CA GLY A 201 -24.96 -8.59 -8.74
C GLY A 201 -25.49 -9.81 -9.50
N VAL A 202 -25.19 -11.04 -9.02
CA VAL A 202 -25.72 -12.29 -9.60
C VAL A 202 -27.23 -12.34 -9.48
N ILE A 203 -27.80 -12.01 -8.32
CA ILE A 203 -29.24 -11.96 -8.10
C ILE A 203 -29.89 -10.92 -9.02
N ALA A 204 -29.34 -9.71 -9.09
CA ALA A 204 -29.84 -8.63 -9.94
C ALA A 204 -29.77 -8.98 -11.43
N ALA A 205 -28.69 -9.60 -11.89
CA ALA A 205 -28.53 -10.08 -13.26
C ALA A 205 -29.52 -11.18 -13.60
N SER A 206 -29.79 -12.09 -12.65
CA SER A 206 -30.71 -13.22 -12.80
C SER A 206 -32.18 -12.76 -12.85
N ALA A 207 -32.51 -11.66 -12.20
CA ALA A 207 -33.87 -11.15 -12.06
C ALA A 207 -34.61 -10.94 -13.40
N ARG A 208 -33.88 -10.59 -14.46
CA ARG A 208 -34.48 -10.33 -15.76
C ARG A 208 -34.65 -11.58 -16.64
N VAL A 209 -33.95 -12.64 -16.30
CA VAL A 209 -34.13 -13.96 -16.93
C VAL A 209 -35.30 -14.70 -16.35
N VAL A 210 -35.73 -14.37 -15.12
CA VAL A 210 -36.89 -14.90 -14.43
C VAL A 210 -38.09 -14.00 -14.73
N LEU A 211 -39.06 -14.49 -15.49
CA LEU A 211 -40.20 -13.69 -16.00
C LEU A 211 -41.17 -13.17 -14.94
N ARG A 212 -41.31 -13.87 -13.82
CA ARG A 212 -42.17 -13.47 -12.69
C ARG A 212 -41.35 -12.97 -11.52
N GLY A 213 -41.70 -11.79 -10.97
CA GLY A 213 -41.02 -11.24 -9.77
C GLY A 213 -39.70 -10.52 -10.02
N ARG A 214 -39.43 -10.07 -11.22
CA ARG A 214 -38.12 -9.39 -11.56
C ARG A 214 -37.72 -8.27 -10.61
N TRP A 215 -38.71 -7.48 -10.15
CA TRP A 215 -38.47 -6.39 -9.20
C TRP A 215 -38.08 -6.90 -7.81
N LEU A 216 -38.71 -8.01 -7.36
CA LEU A 216 -38.37 -8.64 -6.10
C LEU A 216 -36.90 -9.11 -6.09
N PHE A 217 -36.44 -9.77 -7.15
CA PHE A 217 -35.06 -10.20 -7.28
C PHE A 217 -34.08 -9.01 -7.36
N LEU A 218 -34.44 -7.90 -8.04
CA LEU A 218 -33.64 -6.70 -8.06
C LEU A 218 -33.53 -6.11 -6.65
N CYS A 219 -34.65 -5.93 -5.94
CA CYS A 219 -34.65 -5.46 -4.56
C CYS A 219 -33.81 -6.37 -3.64
N LEU A 220 -33.98 -7.70 -3.78
CA LEU A 220 -33.14 -8.65 -3.02
C LEU A 220 -31.66 -8.51 -3.33
N GLY A 221 -31.29 -8.34 -4.59
CA GLY A 221 -29.90 -8.08 -4.98
C GLY A 221 -29.32 -6.81 -4.33
N VAL A 222 -30.11 -5.73 -4.32
CA VAL A 222 -29.74 -4.47 -3.65
C VAL A 222 -29.61 -4.66 -2.13
N VAL A 223 -30.57 -5.38 -1.51
CA VAL A 223 -30.50 -5.67 -0.06
C VAL A 223 -29.24 -6.45 0.28
N VAL A 224 -28.88 -7.48 -0.48
CA VAL A 224 -27.66 -8.28 -0.25
C VAL A 224 -26.39 -7.41 -0.41
N LEU A 225 -26.37 -6.53 -1.41
CA LEU A 225 -25.28 -5.58 -1.59
C LEU A 225 -25.13 -4.66 -0.37
N VAL A 226 -26.24 -4.06 0.09
CA VAL A 226 -26.26 -3.17 1.26
C VAL A 226 -25.83 -3.94 2.52
N MET A 227 -26.30 -5.17 2.71
CA MET A 227 -25.90 -6.02 3.84
C MET A 227 -24.39 -6.31 3.83
N GLY A 228 -23.80 -6.62 2.67
CA GLY A 228 -22.36 -6.81 2.54
C GLY A 228 -21.57 -5.54 2.90
N PHE A 229 -22.07 -4.39 2.44
CA PHE A 229 -21.48 -3.09 2.76
C PHE A 229 -21.55 -2.77 4.26
N VAL A 230 -22.73 -2.93 4.87
CA VAL A 230 -22.93 -2.70 6.31
C VAL A 230 -22.09 -3.65 7.14
N ALA A 231 -22.04 -4.94 6.77
CA ALA A 231 -21.20 -5.92 7.47
C ALA A 231 -19.73 -5.55 7.42
N GLY A 232 -19.24 -5.11 6.28
CA GLY A 232 -17.87 -4.61 6.14
C GLY A 232 -17.62 -3.35 6.98
N ALA A 233 -18.53 -2.37 6.91
CA ALA A 233 -18.42 -1.11 7.64
C ALA A 233 -18.39 -1.32 9.17
N VAL A 234 -19.23 -2.21 9.68
CA VAL A 234 -19.24 -2.53 11.13
C VAL A 234 -17.91 -3.12 11.59
N GLN A 235 -17.26 -3.94 10.76
CA GLN A 235 -15.97 -4.53 11.11
C GLN A 235 -14.85 -3.48 11.19
N VAL A 236 -14.83 -2.50 10.28
CA VAL A 236 -13.70 -1.56 10.17
C VAL A 236 -13.95 -0.19 10.80
N ARG A 237 -15.14 0.09 11.33
CA ARG A 237 -15.53 1.43 11.85
C ARG A 237 -14.64 1.97 12.97
N GLY A 238 -13.97 1.09 13.71
CA GLY A 238 -13.09 1.46 14.83
C GLY A 238 -11.61 1.56 14.45
N LEU A 239 -11.27 1.43 13.16
CA LEU A 239 -9.89 1.52 12.72
C LEU A 239 -9.50 2.98 12.42
N ASN A 240 -8.25 3.30 12.74
CA ASN A 240 -7.62 4.61 12.49
C ASN A 240 -7.36 4.84 10.99
N ALA A 241 -6.77 5.99 10.66
CA ALA A 241 -6.45 6.39 9.29
C ALA A 241 -5.61 5.34 8.52
N PHE A 242 -4.72 4.64 9.22
CA PHE A 242 -3.86 3.61 8.66
C PHE A 242 -4.26 2.23 9.20
N PRO A 243 -4.65 1.28 8.34
CA PRO A 243 -5.12 -0.04 8.76
C PRO A 243 -3.93 -0.98 9.03
N THR A 244 -2.97 -0.52 9.83
CA THR A 244 -1.71 -1.23 10.06
C THR A 244 -1.57 -1.68 11.51
N LEU A 245 -0.86 -2.77 11.70
CA LEU A 245 -0.38 -3.25 12.99
C LEU A 245 1.14 -3.29 12.97
N ALA A 246 1.77 -3.21 14.14
CA ALA A 246 3.20 -3.44 14.24
C ALA A 246 3.55 -4.86 13.77
N ARG A 247 4.62 -4.99 13.02
CA ARG A 247 5.11 -6.29 12.56
C ARG A 247 5.83 -6.99 13.70
N GLU A 248 5.51 -8.26 13.95
CA GLU A 248 6.10 -9.05 15.03
C GLU A 248 7.50 -9.60 14.71
N THR A 249 8.03 -9.36 13.51
CA THR A 249 9.35 -9.86 13.11
C THR A 249 10.45 -9.18 13.92
N ALA A 250 11.24 -9.95 14.64
CA ALA A 250 12.33 -9.45 15.43
C ALA A 250 13.50 -8.99 14.55
N VAL A 251 14.04 -7.81 14.84
CA VAL A 251 15.30 -7.34 14.26
C VAL A 251 16.47 -8.17 14.80
N LYS A 252 17.51 -8.34 13.98
CA LYS A 252 18.77 -8.98 14.35
C LYS A 252 19.78 -7.92 14.76
N CYS A 253 20.09 -7.87 16.06
CA CYS A 253 21.08 -6.94 16.60
C CYS A 253 22.48 -7.55 16.59
N ARG A 254 23.48 -6.77 16.13
CA ARG A 254 24.90 -7.08 16.26
C ARG A 254 25.66 -5.83 16.65
N ALA A 255 26.65 -6.01 17.51
CA ALA A 255 27.58 -4.94 17.84
C ALA A 255 28.45 -4.60 16.63
N VAL A 256 28.65 -3.31 16.39
CA VAL A 256 29.63 -2.84 15.40
C VAL A 256 30.95 -2.65 16.14
N ASP A 257 31.89 -3.57 15.89
CA ASP A 257 33.20 -3.52 16.50
C ASP A 257 33.89 -2.17 16.24
N ASP A 258 34.72 -1.71 17.20
CA ASP A 258 35.46 -0.43 17.18
C ASP A 258 34.60 0.84 17.35
N VAL A 259 33.27 0.75 17.22
CA VAL A 259 32.39 1.93 17.29
C VAL A 259 31.54 1.91 18.57
N GLY A 260 31.29 0.75 19.17
CA GLY A 260 30.56 0.60 20.42
C GLY A 260 29.08 0.96 20.29
N ILE A 261 28.46 0.56 19.20
CA ILE A 261 27.01 0.67 18.94
C ILE A 261 26.44 -0.69 18.52
N ASP A 262 25.17 -0.90 18.78
CA ASP A 262 24.43 -2.03 18.24
C ASP A 262 23.68 -1.60 16.95
N LEU A 263 23.81 -2.40 15.89
CA LEU A 263 23.07 -2.26 14.66
C LEU A 263 22.01 -3.36 14.57
N CYS A 264 20.74 -2.99 14.62
CA CYS A 264 19.60 -3.88 14.64
C CYS A 264 18.80 -3.75 13.33
N LEU A 265 18.94 -4.73 12.43
CA LEU A 265 18.30 -4.74 11.12
C LEU A 265 17.22 -5.80 11.01
N LEU A 266 16.23 -5.54 10.18
CA LEU A 266 15.26 -6.53 9.76
C LEU A 266 15.92 -7.57 8.83
N PRO A 267 15.38 -8.81 8.77
CA PRO A 267 15.95 -9.87 7.93
C PRO A 267 16.11 -9.49 6.45
N GLU A 268 15.22 -8.66 5.95
CA GLU A 268 15.22 -8.19 4.56
C GLU A 268 16.40 -7.27 4.23
N HIS A 269 16.95 -6.58 5.24
CA HIS A 269 18.07 -5.65 5.08
C HIS A 269 19.39 -6.20 5.64
N GLU A 270 19.45 -7.50 5.92
CA GLU A 270 20.68 -8.12 6.42
C GLU A 270 21.81 -8.10 5.36
N SER A 271 21.47 -8.03 4.07
CA SER A 271 22.42 -7.89 2.96
C SER A 271 23.16 -6.55 2.98
N GLU A 272 22.52 -5.48 3.47
CA GLU A 272 23.09 -4.13 3.55
C GLU A 272 23.97 -3.92 4.78
N ARG A 273 23.96 -4.85 5.75
CA ARG A 273 24.66 -4.74 7.03
C ARG A 273 26.13 -4.38 6.87
N THR A 274 26.87 -5.07 6.01
CA THR A 274 28.30 -4.85 5.81
C THR A 274 28.61 -3.44 5.32
N THR A 275 27.78 -2.91 4.43
CA THR A 275 27.89 -1.55 3.89
C THR A 275 27.60 -0.52 4.97
N ILE A 276 26.57 -0.76 5.80
CA ILE A 276 26.18 0.13 6.90
C ILE A 276 27.28 0.14 7.97
N GLU A 277 27.80 -1.01 8.36
CA GLU A 277 28.88 -1.12 9.35
C GLU A 277 30.16 -0.42 8.88
N ALA A 278 30.56 -0.60 7.62
CA ALA A 278 31.72 0.07 7.03
C ALA A 278 31.57 1.59 7.05
N SER A 279 30.40 2.09 6.65
CA SER A 279 30.09 3.53 6.66
C SER A 279 30.05 4.10 8.10
N ALA A 280 29.46 3.35 9.04
CA ALA A 280 29.41 3.72 10.45
C ALA A 280 30.83 3.85 11.05
N LYS A 281 31.73 2.87 10.76
CA LYS A 281 33.13 2.91 11.21
C LYS A 281 33.89 4.13 10.70
N ARG A 282 33.53 4.64 9.53
CA ARG A 282 34.15 5.85 8.96
C ARG A 282 33.60 7.14 9.54
N VAL A 283 32.28 7.26 9.67
CA VAL A 283 31.62 8.53 9.99
C VAL A 283 31.47 8.78 11.50
N PHE A 284 31.24 7.77 12.32
CA PHE A 284 31.01 7.97 13.75
C PHE A 284 32.20 8.54 14.52
N PRO A 285 33.47 8.15 14.25
CA PRO A 285 34.58 8.82 14.85
C PRO A 285 34.68 10.32 14.50
N VAL A 286 34.21 10.71 13.32
CA VAL A 286 34.12 12.11 12.90
C VAL A 286 33.13 12.88 13.74
N TRP A 287 31.91 12.33 13.91
CA TRP A 287 30.86 12.94 14.70
C TRP A 287 31.19 12.99 16.20
N ARG A 288 31.85 11.96 16.75
CA ARG A 288 32.35 12.00 18.14
C ARG A 288 33.36 13.09 18.38
N ARG A 289 34.32 13.28 17.44
CA ARG A 289 35.29 14.38 17.53
C ARG A 289 34.63 15.76 17.45
N ALA A 290 33.48 15.85 16.78
CA ALA A 290 32.68 17.08 16.76
C ALA A 290 31.80 17.26 18.01
N GLY A 291 31.93 16.40 19.04
CA GLY A 291 31.25 16.52 20.32
C GLY A 291 29.83 15.93 20.40
N ILE A 292 29.47 15.05 19.45
CA ILE A 292 28.20 14.37 19.44
C ILE A 292 28.23 13.14 20.35
N THR A 293 27.20 12.97 21.16
CA THR A 293 26.91 11.71 21.85
C THR A 293 26.09 10.83 20.92
N LEU A 294 26.71 9.74 20.42
CA LEU A 294 26.02 8.80 19.56
C LEU A 294 25.01 7.98 20.36
N PRO A 295 23.87 7.62 19.76
CA PRO A 295 22.97 6.61 20.29
C PRO A 295 23.69 5.26 20.46
N ASP A 296 23.22 4.46 21.44
CA ASP A 296 23.80 3.14 21.69
C ASP A 296 23.31 2.11 20.67
N VAL A 297 22.09 2.32 20.14
CA VAL A 297 21.44 1.39 19.23
C VAL A 297 20.81 2.12 18.04
N TYR A 298 21.18 1.69 16.84
CA TYR A 298 20.51 2.04 15.59
C TYR A 298 19.64 0.87 15.16
N SER A 299 18.33 1.06 15.12
CA SER A 299 17.38 -0.03 14.90
C SER A 299 16.29 0.36 13.91
N GLU A 300 15.88 -0.56 13.06
CA GLU A 300 14.73 -0.37 12.18
C GLU A 300 13.38 -0.54 12.90
N GLN A 301 13.40 -0.97 14.15
CA GLN A 301 12.20 -1.17 14.96
C GLN A 301 12.45 -0.74 16.40
N ALA A 302 11.40 -0.20 17.05
CA ALA A 302 11.46 0.10 18.47
C ALA A 302 11.76 -1.16 19.29
N LEU A 303 12.73 -1.06 20.20
CA LEU A 303 13.14 -2.18 21.05
C LEU A 303 12.57 -2.00 22.46
N PRO A 304 11.61 -2.83 22.88
CA PRO A 304 11.06 -2.74 24.24
C PRO A 304 12.14 -2.87 25.31
N GLY A 305 12.11 -1.97 26.29
CA GLY A 305 13.05 -2.01 27.41
C GLY A 305 14.46 -1.48 27.16
N ARG A 306 14.81 -1.12 25.91
CA ARG A 306 16.07 -0.42 25.61
C ARG A 306 15.87 1.08 25.56
N THR A 307 16.80 1.82 26.14
CA THR A 307 16.88 3.28 26.04
C THR A 307 17.93 3.68 25.01
N ASN A 308 17.91 4.96 24.57
CA ASN A 308 18.88 5.50 23.63
C ASN A 308 18.92 4.75 22.27
N VAL A 309 17.74 4.33 21.81
CA VAL A 309 17.52 3.68 20.51
C VAL A 309 17.01 4.73 19.52
N VAL A 310 17.57 4.74 18.33
CA VAL A 310 17.14 5.62 17.23
C VAL A 310 16.60 4.83 16.06
N ASP A 311 15.67 5.46 15.34
CA ASP A 311 15.00 4.89 14.18
C ASP A 311 15.92 4.98 12.94
N LEU A 312 16.43 3.82 12.51
CA LEU A 312 17.24 3.69 11.32
C LEU A 312 16.36 3.24 10.13
N SER A 313 16.03 4.18 9.27
CA SER A 313 15.35 3.84 8.01
C SER A 313 16.37 3.35 6.97
N VAL A 314 16.40 2.04 6.76
CA VAL A 314 17.23 1.40 5.71
C VAL A 314 16.38 1.28 4.43
N ALA A 315 16.99 1.54 3.28
CA ALA A 315 16.40 1.25 1.99
C ALA A 315 17.12 0.06 1.35
N SER A 316 16.38 -0.76 0.63
CA SER A 316 16.96 -1.91 -0.06
C SER A 316 17.84 -1.49 -1.22
N GLY A 317 18.94 -2.22 -1.39
CA GLY A 317 19.88 -1.97 -2.47
C GLY A 317 20.76 -0.75 -2.22
N MET A 318 20.86 -0.27 -0.97
CA MET A 318 21.84 0.77 -0.61
C MET A 318 23.25 0.24 -0.82
N THR A 319 23.91 0.68 -1.88
CA THR A 319 25.29 0.30 -2.21
C THR A 319 26.26 1.45 -2.04
N GLY A 320 25.76 2.68 -1.99
CA GLY A 320 26.56 3.89 -1.91
C GLY A 320 26.83 4.36 -0.48
N GLU A 321 28.08 4.64 -0.15
CA GLU A 321 28.47 5.22 1.15
C GLU A 321 27.70 6.50 1.45
N SER A 322 27.55 7.37 0.46
CA SER A 322 26.84 8.65 0.59
C SER A 322 25.39 8.48 1.07
N GLU A 323 24.68 7.48 0.55
CA GLU A 323 23.31 7.19 0.96
C GLU A 323 23.26 6.66 2.40
N VAL A 324 24.13 5.71 2.74
CA VAL A 324 24.22 5.14 4.09
C VAL A 324 24.53 6.20 5.13
N VAL A 325 25.54 7.04 4.88
CA VAL A 325 25.91 8.13 5.79
C VAL A 325 24.76 9.11 5.98
N THR A 326 24.03 9.40 4.91
CA THR A 326 22.83 10.24 4.95
C THR A 326 21.75 9.63 5.88
N ARG A 327 21.49 8.32 5.78
CA ARG A 327 20.54 7.63 6.65
C ARG A 327 20.99 7.57 8.10
N LEU A 328 22.25 7.32 8.35
CA LEU A 328 22.84 7.34 9.70
C LEU A 328 22.74 8.73 10.34
N ALA A 329 22.96 9.81 9.57
CA ALA A 329 22.80 11.18 10.05
C ALA A 329 21.33 11.47 10.43
N ALA A 330 20.41 11.14 9.55
CA ALA A 330 18.97 11.29 9.82
C ALA A 330 18.53 10.48 11.05
N ALA A 331 18.98 9.23 11.17
CA ALA A 331 18.67 8.36 12.30
C ALA A 331 19.18 8.93 13.62
N THR A 332 20.38 9.51 13.65
CA THR A 332 20.97 10.10 14.86
C THR A 332 20.11 11.24 15.44
N GLY A 333 19.35 11.93 14.60
CA GLY A 333 18.38 12.95 14.98
C GLY A 333 16.94 12.44 15.16
N SER A 334 16.67 11.15 14.95
CA SER A 334 15.31 10.59 14.91
C SER A 334 15.07 9.52 15.97
N PRO A 335 14.80 9.89 17.24
CA PRO A 335 14.45 8.92 18.25
C PRO A 335 13.07 8.29 17.95
N PHE A 336 12.83 7.07 18.47
CA PHE A 336 11.49 6.50 18.49
C PHE A 336 10.61 7.27 19.48
N CYS A 337 9.86 8.24 18.98
CA CYS A 337 8.85 8.95 19.77
C CYS A 337 7.48 8.35 19.47
N SER A 338 6.77 7.85 20.48
CA SER A 338 5.33 7.62 20.36
C SER A 338 4.65 8.99 20.32
N THR A 339 3.92 9.27 19.24
CA THR A 339 2.99 10.41 19.25
C THR A 339 1.75 9.98 20.03
N PRO A 340 1.31 10.75 21.05
CA PRO A 340 0.12 10.41 21.84
C PRO A 340 -1.17 10.42 21.00
N ASP A 341 -1.14 11.08 19.87
CA ASP A 341 -2.34 11.34 19.08
C ASP A 341 -2.41 10.38 17.89
N ASP A 342 -3.55 9.75 17.74
CA ASP A 342 -3.94 8.96 16.58
C ASP A 342 -3.87 9.74 15.25
N GLU A 343 -3.65 11.04 15.28
CA GLU A 343 -3.57 11.94 14.12
C GLU A 343 -2.19 11.98 13.45
N GLY A 344 -1.17 11.38 14.02
CA GLY A 344 0.17 11.26 13.40
C GLY A 344 0.95 12.56 13.26
N THR A 345 0.53 13.64 13.93
CA THR A 345 1.21 14.94 13.92
C THR A 345 2.30 14.96 14.99
N ARG A 346 3.56 14.89 14.55
CA ARG A 346 4.70 15.15 15.46
C ARG A 346 4.74 16.65 15.80
N PRO A 347 5.07 17.03 17.06
CA PRO A 347 5.33 18.42 17.39
C PRO A 347 6.36 19.04 16.43
N ILE A 348 6.11 20.28 16.00
CA ILE A 348 6.95 20.98 15.01
C ILE A 348 8.41 21.04 15.48
N GLU A 349 8.64 21.19 16.78
CA GLU A 349 9.98 21.23 17.38
C GLU A 349 10.75 19.92 17.19
N ILE A 350 10.08 18.76 17.25
CA ILE A 350 10.73 17.46 17.03
C ILE A 350 11.22 17.38 15.57
N ILE A 351 10.37 17.77 14.61
CA ILE A 351 10.73 17.79 13.20
C ILE A 351 11.90 18.73 12.93
N GLN A 352 11.84 19.95 13.48
CA GLN A 352 12.91 20.95 13.31
C GLN A 352 14.24 20.50 13.93
N TYR A 353 14.21 19.97 15.16
CA TYR A 353 15.47 19.55 15.82
C TYR A 353 16.07 18.33 15.12
N SER A 354 15.26 17.37 14.71
CA SER A 354 15.74 16.24 13.92
C SER A 354 16.36 16.69 12.60
N GLY A 355 15.71 17.58 11.85
CA GLY A 355 16.21 18.13 10.59
C GLY A 355 17.51 18.91 10.76
N ARG A 356 17.63 19.75 11.80
CA ARG A 356 18.86 20.51 12.10
C ARG A 356 20.03 19.62 12.48
N ILE A 357 19.80 18.58 13.29
CA ILE A 357 20.83 17.61 13.65
C ILE A 357 21.31 16.87 12.38
N ASP A 358 20.37 16.37 11.56
CA ASP A 358 20.69 15.70 10.30
C ASP A 358 21.52 16.60 9.38
N ALA A 359 21.06 17.82 9.11
CA ALA A 359 21.76 18.80 8.26
C ALA A 359 23.18 19.07 8.75
N TRP A 360 23.35 19.28 10.06
CA TRP A 360 24.64 19.58 10.65
C TRP A 360 25.59 18.37 10.59
N LEU A 361 25.11 17.15 10.88
CA LEU A 361 25.91 15.92 10.81
C LEU A 361 26.41 15.65 9.38
N ARG A 362 25.57 15.87 8.38
CA ARG A 362 25.98 15.75 6.96
C ARG A 362 27.09 16.76 6.61
N GLN A 363 26.95 18.01 7.04
CA GLN A 363 27.99 19.02 6.79
C GLN A 363 29.31 18.69 7.53
N VAL A 364 29.24 18.15 8.75
CA VAL A 364 30.43 17.70 9.50
C VAL A 364 31.13 16.55 8.78
N ALA A 365 30.36 15.54 8.30
CA ALA A 365 30.90 14.43 7.54
C ALA A 365 31.54 14.89 6.23
N HIS A 366 30.86 15.74 5.47
CA HIS A 366 31.36 16.30 4.21
C HIS A 366 32.70 17.08 4.41
N ALA A 367 32.78 17.92 5.44
CA ALA A 367 33.99 18.67 5.76
C ALA A 367 35.17 17.76 6.17
N ALA A 368 34.89 16.54 6.63
CA ALA A 368 35.91 15.53 6.94
C ALA A 368 36.27 14.62 5.74
N GLY A 369 35.73 14.92 4.54
CA GLY A 369 36.00 14.15 3.32
C GLY A 369 35.18 12.85 3.23
N VAL A 370 34.10 12.70 4.03
CA VAL A 370 33.20 11.58 3.90
C VAL A 370 32.13 11.95 2.88
N GLU A 371 31.88 11.06 1.92
CA GLU A 371 30.87 11.27 0.89
C GLU A 371 29.47 11.24 1.49
N VAL A 372 28.67 12.29 1.27
CA VAL A 372 27.31 12.43 1.79
C VAL A 372 26.46 13.32 0.88
N THR A 373 25.21 12.97 0.67
CA THR A 373 24.30 13.82 -0.10
C THR A 373 23.66 14.90 0.79
N GLN A 374 23.52 16.11 0.24
CA GLN A 374 22.74 17.20 0.84
C GLN A 374 21.30 17.24 0.31
N ALA A 375 20.95 16.36 -0.62
CA ALA A 375 19.58 16.26 -1.13
C ALA A 375 18.60 15.88 -0.03
N GLY A 376 17.39 16.46 -0.06
CA GLY A 376 16.33 16.19 0.91
C GLY A 376 16.44 16.92 2.26
N VAL A 377 17.49 17.73 2.48
CA VAL A 377 17.57 18.62 3.65
C VAL A 377 16.67 19.84 3.39
N ALA A 378 15.85 20.22 4.37
CA ALA A 378 15.07 21.45 4.30
C ALA A 378 15.98 22.68 4.20
N ALA A 379 15.58 23.69 3.42
CA ALA A 379 16.40 24.88 3.19
C ALA A 379 16.76 25.59 4.50
N ASP A 380 15.79 25.76 5.40
CA ASP A 380 16.00 26.41 6.69
C ASP A 380 16.97 25.64 7.60
N ASP A 381 16.92 24.31 7.60
CA ASP A 381 17.83 23.46 8.37
C ASP A 381 19.25 23.51 7.79
N SER A 382 19.38 23.55 6.47
CA SER A 382 20.67 23.73 5.79
C SER A 382 21.32 25.08 6.12
N VAL A 383 20.53 26.16 6.08
CA VAL A 383 20.99 27.52 6.46
C VAL A 383 21.40 27.53 7.93
N TRP A 384 20.59 26.97 8.82
CA TRP A 384 20.91 26.89 10.25
C TRP A 384 22.22 26.10 10.48
N ALA A 385 22.38 24.95 9.83
CA ALA A 385 23.59 24.13 9.95
C ALA A 385 24.83 24.88 9.47
N THR A 386 24.76 25.62 8.37
CA THR A 386 25.83 26.44 7.83
C THR A 386 26.22 27.54 8.80
N GLN A 387 25.25 28.27 9.37
CA GLN A 387 25.49 29.27 10.38
C GLN A 387 26.08 28.68 11.68
N MET A 388 25.62 27.50 12.09
CA MET A 388 26.14 26.82 13.26
C MET A 388 27.62 26.42 13.05
N ARG A 389 28.01 26.01 11.86
CA ARG A 389 29.39 25.64 11.49
C ARG A 389 30.38 26.80 11.58
N THR A 390 29.94 28.06 11.57
CA THR A 390 30.82 29.22 11.78
C THR A 390 31.07 29.54 13.26
N LYS A 391 30.38 28.86 14.19
CA LYS A 391 30.56 29.04 15.63
C LYS A 391 31.68 28.17 16.16
N ASP A 392 32.18 28.50 17.38
CA ASP A 392 33.15 27.67 18.08
C ASP A 392 32.65 26.24 18.30
N ALA A 393 33.56 25.27 18.27
CA ALA A 393 33.22 23.85 18.41
C ALA A 393 32.44 23.55 19.71
N ALA A 394 32.78 24.22 20.81
CA ALA A 394 32.09 24.07 22.08
C ALA A 394 30.61 24.55 21.98
N VAL A 395 30.36 25.65 21.28
CA VAL A 395 29.03 26.20 21.04
C VAL A 395 28.22 25.25 20.16
N GLN A 396 28.83 24.72 19.10
CA GLN A 396 28.21 23.74 18.23
C GLN A 396 27.77 22.49 19.02
N ALA A 397 28.67 21.88 19.77
CA ALA A 397 28.45 20.69 20.57
C ALA A 397 27.35 20.92 21.64
N SER A 398 27.35 22.11 22.29
CA SER A 398 26.34 22.47 23.28
C SER A 398 24.94 22.59 22.66
N ALA A 399 24.83 23.25 21.50
CA ALA A 399 23.54 23.40 20.81
C ALA A 399 22.96 22.05 20.37
N ILE A 400 23.80 21.19 19.80
CA ILE A 400 23.37 19.85 19.37
C ILE A 400 22.96 18.99 20.55
N ARG A 401 23.72 18.98 21.67
CA ARG A 401 23.35 18.24 22.87
C ARG A 401 22.00 18.66 23.43
N LYS A 402 21.69 19.96 23.50
CA LYS A 402 20.39 20.45 23.92
C LYS A 402 19.25 19.90 23.07
N MET A 403 19.41 19.88 21.74
CA MET A 403 18.41 19.30 20.85
C MET A 403 18.29 17.79 21.04
N GLN A 404 19.40 17.07 21.21
CA GLN A 404 19.38 15.63 21.52
C GLN A 404 18.71 15.32 22.86
N GLU A 405 18.94 16.12 23.91
CA GLU A 405 18.29 15.99 25.21
C GLU A 405 16.78 16.18 25.09
N TYR A 406 16.35 17.19 24.36
CA TYR A 406 14.92 17.40 24.07
C TYR A 406 14.29 16.20 23.36
N LEU A 407 14.96 15.68 22.32
CA LEU A 407 14.46 14.54 21.55
C LEU A 407 14.44 13.23 22.37
N ARG A 408 15.35 13.04 23.33
CA ARG A 408 15.34 11.89 24.26
C ARG A 408 14.18 11.92 25.24
N GLY A 409 13.71 13.11 25.59
CA GLY A 409 12.59 13.33 26.49
C GLY A 409 11.22 13.19 25.81
N CYS A 410 11.18 12.92 24.51
CA CYS A 410 9.88 12.79 23.87
C CYS A 410 9.09 11.57 24.39
N PRO A 411 7.76 11.69 24.52
CA PRO A 411 6.89 10.61 25.00
C PRO A 411 7.05 9.37 24.09
N ARG A 412 7.18 8.23 24.75
CA ARG A 412 7.36 6.91 24.08
C ARG A 412 6.06 6.16 24.00
#